data_8592121bd4365d5be19b8509eccc2cb4
#
_entry.id   8592121bd4365d5be19b8509eccc2cb4
#
_cell.length_a   1.000
_cell.length_b   1.000
_cell.length_c   1.000
_cell.angle_alpha   90.00
_cell.angle_beta   90.00
_cell.angle_gamma   90.00
#
_symmetry.space_group_name_H-M   'P 1'
#
loop_
_entity.id
_entity.type
_entity.pdbx_description
1 polymer ?
#
loop_
_entity_poly.entity_id
_entity_poly.type
_entity_poly.pdbx_seq_one_letter_code
_entity_poly.pdbx_strand_id
1 'polypeptide(L)'
;MAGKPRVVVDVAAPPGTPVVLFAEGPTAQWALPLPEPVSGAPAGVQRFSFELDGLPPGEKASGATLRLTAVSGGKAIEVGFRLD
;
A
#
# COMPACT_ATOMS: atom_id res chain seq x y z
N MET A 1 2.77 4.17 -24.06
CA MET A 1 2.11 3.07 -23.36
C MET A 1 2.02 3.35 -21.88
N ALA A 2 0.87 3.14 -21.34
CA ALA A 2 0.69 3.36 -19.93
C ALA A 2 1.37 2.26 -19.12
N GLY A 3 2.06 2.64 -18.06
CA GLY A 3 2.55 1.70 -17.09
C GLY A 3 1.42 1.13 -16.26
N LYS A 4 1.77 0.27 -15.33
CA LYS A 4 0.79 -0.27 -14.39
C LYS A 4 0.34 0.82 -13.43
N PRO A 5 -0.91 0.79 -12.97
CA PRO A 5 -1.35 1.75 -11.95
C PRO A 5 -0.49 1.66 -10.70
N ARG A 6 -0.27 2.78 -10.06
CA ARG A 6 0.52 2.87 -8.84
C ARG A 6 -0.34 3.42 -7.71
N VAL A 7 -0.25 2.80 -6.56
CA VAL A 7 -0.94 3.25 -5.36
C VAL A 7 0.05 3.99 -4.49
N VAL A 8 -0.36 5.15 -3.99
CA VAL A 8 0.44 5.96 -3.07
C VAL A 8 -0.30 6.02 -1.75
N VAL A 9 0.40 5.71 -0.66
CA VAL A 9 -0.17 5.66 0.68
C VAL A 9 0.63 6.54 1.60
N ASP A 10 -0.05 7.45 2.30
CA ASP A 10 0.57 8.30 3.30
C ASP A 10 0.19 7.77 4.68
N VAL A 11 1.22 7.54 5.50
CA VAL A 11 1.05 7.06 6.87
C VAL A 11 1.51 8.16 7.82
N ALA A 12 0.63 8.56 8.72
CA ALA A 12 0.99 9.54 9.75
C ALA A 12 1.93 8.86 10.76
N ALA A 13 3.17 9.35 10.84
CA ALA A 13 4.16 8.80 11.75
C ALA A 13 5.19 9.86 12.09
N PRO A 14 5.63 9.96 13.35
CA PRO A 14 6.68 10.92 13.72
C PRO A 14 7.98 10.66 12.95
N PRO A 15 8.78 11.70 12.69
CA PRO A 15 10.08 11.52 12.05
C PRO A 15 10.95 10.54 12.86
N GLY A 16 11.68 9.69 12.16
CA GLY A 16 12.55 8.71 12.79
C GLY A 16 11.84 7.46 13.31
N THR A 17 10.52 7.38 13.17
CA THR A 17 9.77 6.18 13.57
C THR A 17 9.78 5.19 12.41
N PRO A 18 10.33 3.98 12.58
CA PRO A 18 10.28 2.99 11.51
C PRO A 18 8.86 2.52 11.27
N VAL A 19 8.44 2.52 10.02
CA VAL A 19 7.12 2.03 9.61
C VAL A 19 7.32 1.01 8.50
N VAL A 20 6.67 -0.13 8.62
CA VAL A 20 6.61 -1.14 7.56
C VAL A 20 5.16 -1.22 7.10
N LEU A 21 4.96 -1.12 5.80
CA LEU A 21 3.62 -1.18 5.22
C LEU A 21 3.48 -2.45 4.40
N PHE A 22 2.37 -3.14 4.60
CA PHE A 22 2.00 -4.32 3.82
C PHE A 22 0.71 -4.04 3.08
N ALA A 23 0.59 -4.61 1.89
CA ALA A 23 -0.62 -4.50 1.09
C ALA A 23 -1.11 -5.89 0.71
N GLU A 24 -2.40 -6.13 0.90
CA GLU A 24 -3.03 -7.40 0.54
C GLU A 24 -4.23 -7.13 -0.35
N GLY A 25 -4.44 -8.00 -1.32
CA GLY A 25 -5.60 -7.92 -2.18
C GLY A 25 -6.82 -8.58 -1.57
N PRO A 26 -7.94 -8.61 -2.31
CA PRO A 26 -9.18 -9.23 -1.82
C PRO A 26 -9.06 -10.71 -1.54
N THR A 27 -8.15 -11.39 -2.19
CA THR A 27 -7.91 -12.83 -1.96
C THR A 27 -6.41 -13.10 -1.87
N ALA A 28 -6.07 -14.29 -1.38
CA ALA A 28 -4.67 -14.70 -1.26
C ALA A 28 -3.98 -14.86 -2.61
N GLN A 29 -4.72 -14.89 -3.70
CA GLN A 29 -4.15 -15.04 -5.05
C GLN A 29 -3.58 -13.73 -5.59
N TRP A 30 -3.86 -12.62 -4.95
CA TRP A 30 -3.28 -11.33 -5.31
C TRP A 30 -1.85 -11.27 -4.75
N ALA A 31 -0.88 -11.18 -5.64
CA ALA A 31 0.53 -11.15 -5.26
C ALA A 31 1.08 -9.73 -5.41
N LEU A 32 0.55 -8.80 -4.63
CA LEU A 32 0.93 -7.40 -4.70
C LEU A 32 2.38 -7.21 -4.25
N PRO A 33 3.14 -6.29 -4.90
CA PRO A 33 4.48 -5.97 -4.45
C PRO A 33 4.48 -5.34 -3.07
N LEU A 34 5.58 -5.47 -2.35
CA LEU A 34 5.74 -4.80 -1.07
C LEU A 34 5.83 -3.30 -1.30
N PRO A 35 5.01 -2.49 -0.59
CA PRO A 35 5.13 -1.04 -0.72
C PRO A 35 6.51 -0.54 -0.35
N GLU A 36 7.02 0.43 -1.11
CA GLU A 36 8.34 1.00 -0.90
C GLU A 36 8.24 2.44 -0.42
N PRO A 37 9.12 2.88 0.49
CA PRO A 37 9.11 4.27 0.93
C PRO A 37 9.48 5.22 -0.21
N VAL A 38 8.81 6.35 -0.24
CA VAL A 38 9.02 7.40 -1.24
C VAL A 38 9.41 8.67 -0.52
N SER A 39 10.44 9.35 -1.02
CA SER A 39 10.86 10.64 -0.45
C SER A 39 9.90 11.76 -0.84
N GLY A 40 10.00 12.89 -0.16
CA GLY A 40 9.22 14.09 -0.48
C GLY A 40 7.92 14.24 0.28
N ALA A 41 7.61 13.35 1.22
CA ALA A 41 6.43 13.50 2.05
C ALA A 41 6.62 14.64 3.06
N PRO A 42 5.52 15.30 3.48
CA PRO A 42 5.60 16.32 4.54
C PRO A 42 6.10 15.74 5.85
N ALA A 43 6.59 16.60 6.73
CA ALA A 43 7.00 16.19 8.07
C ALA A 43 5.82 15.56 8.80
N GLY A 44 6.07 14.47 9.53
CA GLY A 44 5.04 13.73 10.23
C GLY A 44 4.28 12.73 9.37
N VAL A 45 4.67 12.59 8.11
CA VAL A 45 4.04 11.66 7.18
C VAL A 45 5.13 10.84 6.50
N GLN A 46 4.90 9.53 6.41
CA GLN A 46 5.75 8.64 5.61
C GLN A 46 4.93 8.15 4.41
N ARG A 47 5.49 8.32 3.23
CA ARG A 47 4.81 7.98 1.98
C ARG A 47 5.38 6.69 1.42
N PHE A 48 4.49 5.83 0.98
CA PHE A 48 4.84 4.55 0.35
C PHE A 48 4.13 4.44 -0.99
N SER A 49 4.72 3.69 -1.91
CA SER A 49 4.05 3.40 -3.17
C SER A 49 4.31 1.97 -3.61
N PHE A 50 3.38 1.43 -4.38
CA PHE A 50 3.55 0.13 -5.02
C PHE A 50 2.74 0.09 -6.30
N GLU A 51 3.17 -0.75 -7.24
CA GLU A 51 2.45 -0.96 -8.48
C GLU A 51 1.36 -2.00 -8.28
N LEU A 52 0.23 -1.81 -8.96
CA LEU A 52 -0.84 -2.79 -8.97
C LEU A 52 -0.48 -3.90 -9.95
N ASP A 53 0.32 -4.83 -9.49
CA ASP A 53 0.84 -5.95 -10.26
C ASP A 53 0.56 -7.24 -9.50
N GLY A 54 0.62 -8.36 -10.20
CA GLY A 54 0.42 -9.66 -9.57
C GLY A 54 -1.05 -10.01 -9.33
N LEU A 55 -1.98 -9.34 -10.02
CA LEU A 55 -3.39 -9.68 -9.93
C LEU A 55 -3.64 -11.04 -10.60
N PRO A 56 -4.60 -11.83 -10.08
CA PRO A 56 -4.97 -13.08 -10.75
C PRO A 56 -5.52 -12.84 -12.14
N PRO A 57 -5.40 -13.78 -13.06
CA PRO A 57 -5.97 -13.63 -14.40
C PRO A 57 -7.46 -13.32 -14.33
N GLY A 58 -7.90 -12.36 -15.15
CA GLY A 58 -9.30 -11.97 -15.21
C GLY A 58 -9.75 -10.99 -14.13
N GLU A 59 -8.89 -10.69 -13.16
CA GLU A 59 -9.23 -9.74 -12.10
C GLU A 59 -8.91 -8.32 -12.52
N LYS A 60 -9.72 -7.39 -12.07
CA LYS A 60 -9.53 -5.96 -12.32
C LYS A 60 -9.16 -5.26 -11.03
N ALA A 61 -8.28 -4.26 -11.15
CA ALA A 61 -7.95 -3.43 -10.00
C ALA A 61 -9.13 -2.53 -9.60
N SER A 62 -9.87 -2.02 -10.58
CA SER A 62 -10.98 -1.13 -10.32
C SER A 62 -12.07 -1.81 -9.49
N GLY A 63 -12.48 -1.16 -8.41
CA GLY A 63 -13.50 -1.69 -7.51
C GLY A 63 -13.00 -2.70 -6.50
N ALA A 64 -11.74 -3.10 -6.57
CA ALA A 64 -11.16 -4.04 -5.61
C ALA A 64 -10.91 -3.35 -4.27
N THR A 65 -11.10 -4.09 -3.18
CA THR A 65 -10.78 -3.59 -1.85
C THR A 65 -9.45 -4.19 -1.41
N LEU A 66 -8.50 -3.33 -1.11
CA LEU A 66 -7.20 -3.73 -0.60
C LEU A 66 -7.17 -3.57 0.91
N ARG A 67 -6.36 -4.39 1.57
CA ARG A 67 -6.09 -4.25 2.99
C ARG A 67 -4.66 -3.77 3.15
N LEU A 68 -4.52 -2.64 3.82
CA LEU A 68 -3.21 -2.06 4.10
C LEU A 68 -2.94 -2.21 5.59
N THR A 69 -1.76 -2.72 5.93
CA THR A 69 -1.36 -2.89 7.33
C THR A 69 -0.06 -2.14 7.56
N ALA A 70 -0.10 -1.16 8.45
CA ALA A 70 1.08 -0.41 8.84
C ALA A 70 1.53 -0.89 10.22
N VAL A 71 2.79 -1.28 10.33
CA VAL A 71 3.38 -1.77 11.58
C VAL A 71 4.45 -0.79 12.02
N SER A 72 4.35 -0.31 13.24
CA SER A 72 5.30 0.65 13.80
C SER A 72 5.35 0.51 15.31
N GLY A 73 6.54 0.39 15.88
CA GLY A 73 6.73 0.39 17.32
C GLY A 73 5.94 -0.67 18.07
N GLY A 74 5.76 -1.85 17.50
CA GLY A 74 4.99 -2.92 18.11
C GLY A 74 3.48 -2.78 17.95
N LYS A 75 3.00 -1.79 17.21
CA LYS A 75 1.60 -1.57 16.93
C LYS A 75 1.33 -1.83 15.46
N ALA A 76 0.13 -2.34 15.16
CA ALA A 76 -0.31 -2.56 13.79
C ALA A 76 -1.66 -1.92 13.57
N ILE A 77 -1.81 -1.24 12.45
CA ILE A 77 -3.06 -0.61 12.04
C ILE A 77 -3.45 -1.18 10.69
N GLU A 78 -4.67 -1.68 10.59
CA GLU A 78 -5.21 -2.19 9.34
C GLU A 78 -6.27 -1.24 8.81
N VAL A 79 -6.22 -0.98 7.52
CA VAL A 79 -7.19 -0.13 6.84
C VAL A 79 -7.61 -0.82 5.55
N GLY A 80 -8.92 -0.96 5.37
CA GLY A 80 -9.47 -1.40 4.09
C GLY A 80 -9.63 -0.18 3.19
N PHE A 81 -9.28 -0.36 1.89
CA PHE A 81 -9.42 0.75 0.98
C PHE A 81 -9.80 0.24 -0.40
N ARG A 82 -10.78 0.90 -0.99
CA ARG A 82 -11.33 0.49 -2.27
C ARG A 82 -10.67 1.27 -3.40
N LEU A 83 -10.27 0.56 -4.44
CA LEU A 83 -9.74 1.18 -5.65
C LEU A 83 -10.88 1.64 -6.55
N ASP A 84 -10.76 2.83 -7.08
CA ASP A 84 -11.75 3.38 -8.00
C ASP A 84 -11.46 3.00 -9.45
#